data_960ea4ba352979a2f602826e466a7fc7
#
_entry.id   960ea4ba352979a2f602826e466a7fc7
#
_cell.length_a   1.000
_cell.length_b   1.000
_cell.length_c   1.000
_cell.angle_alpha   90.00
_cell.angle_beta   90.00
_cell.angle_gamma   90.00
#
_symmetry.space_group_name_H-M   'P 1'
#
loop_
_entity.id
_entity.type
_entity.pdbx_description
1 polymer ?
#
loop_
_entity_poly.entity_id
_entity_poly.type
_entity_poly.pdbx_seq_one_letter_code
_entity_poly.pdbx_strand_id
1 'polypeptide(L)'
;MATLDIEQTRNQARALLDSRIESVTALVKSRQRINDLREQLVAAERDDKRAYVQATRDGWSADELKKLGLEPAAAKRRRTAKRSTGSDQGSDQDTGTSFADQ
;
A
#
# COMPACT_ATOMS: atom_id res chain seq x y z
N MET A 1 -32.89 7.77 44.26
CA MET A 1 -31.48 8.05 44.17
C MET A 1 -30.70 6.87 43.60
N ALA A 2 -29.90 7.07 42.60
CA ALA A 2 -29.19 6.00 42.00
C ALA A 2 -28.06 5.50 42.89
N THR A 3 -27.99 4.20 43.09
CA THR A 3 -26.92 3.59 43.83
C THR A 3 -25.82 3.22 42.86
N LEU A 4 -24.59 3.59 43.12
CA LEU A 4 -23.45 3.22 42.29
C LEU A 4 -23.09 1.80 42.61
N ASP A 5 -23.11 0.98 41.59
CA ASP A 5 -22.72 -0.43 41.70
C ASP A 5 -21.33 -0.57 41.11
N ILE A 6 -20.38 -0.91 41.97
CA ILE A 6 -18.99 -1.02 41.58
C ILE A 6 -18.79 -2.11 40.51
N GLU A 7 -19.45 -3.25 40.69
CA GLU A 7 -19.31 -4.34 39.73
C GLU A 7 -19.88 -3.98 38.35
N GLN A 8 -21.05 -3.34 38.35
CA GLN A 8 -21.67 -2.92 37.11
C GLN A 8 -20.80 -1.91 36.37
N THR A 9 -20.26 -0.95 37.10
CA THR A 9 -19.38 0.08 36.54
C THR A 9 -18.12 -0.55 35.96
N ARG A 10 -17.53 -1.51 36.68
CA ARG A 10 -16.37 -2.23 36.20
C ARG A 10 -16.68 -2.99 34.91
N ASN A 11 -17.82 -3.65 34.86
CA ASN A 11 -18.21 -4.41 33.67
C ASN A 11 -18.42 -3.50 32.49
N GLN A 12 -19.03 -2.35 32.69
CA GLN A 12 -19.21 -1.36 31.63
C GLN A 12 -17.87 -0.82 31.14
N ALA A 13 -16.95 -0.56 32.06
CA ALA A 13 -15.61 -0.07 31.71
C ALA A 13 -14.85 -1.13 30.93
N ARG A 14 -14.95 -2.40 31.32
CA ARG A 14 -14.29 -3.49 30.59
C ARG A 14 -14.87 -3.63 29.19
N ALA A 15 -16.19 -3.52 29.04
CA ALA A 15 -16.80 -3.60 27.72
C ALA A 15 -16.29 -2.49 26.81
N LEU A 16 -16.14 -1.27 27.34
CA LEU A 16 -15.59 -0.16 26.57
C LEU A 16 -14.13 -0.40 26.19
N LEU A 17 -13.33 -0.92 27.11
CA LEU A 17 -11.93 -1.25 26.83
C LEU A 17 -11.83 -2.37 25.80
N ASP A 18 -12.67 -3.38 25.92
CA ASP A 18 -12.67 -4.50 24.98
C ASP A 18 -12.96 -4.01 23.56
N SER A 19 -13.92 -3.10 23.43
CA SER A 19 -14.25 -2.51 22.14
C SER A 19 -13.05 -1.77 21.55
N ARG A 20 -12.33 -1.03 22.38
CA ARG A 20 -11.14 -0.30 21.95
C ARG A 20 -10.01 -1.25 21.55
N ILE A 21 -9.85 -2.32 22.32
CA ILE A 21 -8.82 -3.33 22.00
C ILE A 21 -9.15 -3.99 20.67
N GLU A 22 -10.40 -4.28 20.40
CA GLU A 22 -10.80 -4.86 19.12
C GLU A 22 -10.48 -3.94 17.95
N SER A 23 -10.66 -2.65 18.13
CA SER A 23 -10.30 -1.66 17.10
C SER A 23 -8.81 -1.71 16.78
N VAL A 24 -7.97 -1.76 17.82
CA VAL A 24 -6.53 -1.85 17.65
C VAL A 24 -6.14 -3.17 16.99
N THR A 25 -6.78 -4.26 17.41
CA THR A 25 -6.54 -5.58 16.82
C THR A 25 -6.86 -5.58 15.33
N ALA A 26 -7.98 -4.98 14.96
CA ALA A 26 -8.36 -4.86 13.55
C ALA A 26 -7.32 -4.06 12.76
N LEU A 27 -6.82 -2.99 13.35
CA LEU A 27 -5.79 -2.16 12.72
C LEU A 27 -4.50 -2.95 12.52
N VAL A 28 -4.09 -3.72 13.53
CA VAL A 28 -2.88 -4.55 13.43
C VAL A 28 -3.03 -5.59 12.32
N LYS A 29 -4.19 -6.24 12.26
CA LYS A 29 -4.46 -7.22 11.21
C LYS A 29 -4.41 -6.58 9.83
N SER A 30 -4.95 -5.38 9.71
CA SER A 30 -4.92 -4.64 8.45
C SER A 30 -3.48 -4.35 8.03
N ARG A 31 -2.64 -3.92 8.97
CA ARG A 31 -1.24 -3.63 8.68
C ARG A 31 -0.46 -4.88 8.32
N GLN A 32 -0.76 -6.00 8.99
CA GLN A 32 -0.14 -7.28 8.64
C GLN A 32 -0.50 -7.69 7.22
N ARG A 33 -1.77 -7.49 6.84
CA ARG A 33 -2.18 -7.82 5.48
C ARG A 33 -1.46 -6.96 4.45
N ILE A 34 -1.26 -5.69 4.75
CA ILE A 34 -0.49 -4.82 3.85
C ILE A 34 0.94 -5.34 3.69
N ASN A 35 1.57 -5.74 4.79
CA ASN A 35 2.92 -6.27 4.73
C ASN A 35 2.97 -7.56 3.92
N ASP A 36 2.00 -8.46 4.13
CA ASP A 36 1.93 -9.71 3.38
C ASP A 36 1.77 -9.44 1.89
N LEU A 37 0.91 -8.49 1.53
CA LEU A 37 0.68 -8.15 0.13
C LEU A 37 1.93 -7.53 -0.50
N ARG A 38 2.67 -6.73 0.27
CA ARG A 38 3.93 -6.17 -0.21
C ARG A 38 4.95 -7.25 -0.50
N GLU A 39 5.04 -8.25 0.37
CA GLU A 39 5.94 -9.38 0.16
C GLU A 39 5.53 -10.18 -1.06
N GLN A 40 4.23 -10.40 -1.23
CA GLN A 40 3.72 -11.11 -2.41
C GLN A 40 4.00 -10.31 -3.68
N LEU A 41 3.89 -8.98 -3.62
CA LEU A 41 4.19 -8.14 -4.77
C LEU A 41 5.65 -8.24 -5.15
N VAL A 42 6.55 -8.19 -4.17
CA VAL A 42 7.99 -8.32 -4.42
C VAL A 42 8.30 -9.66 -5.08
N ALA A 43 7.69 -10.74 -4.57
CA ALA A 43 7.90 -12.06 -5.15
C ALA A 43 7.36 -12.14 -6.58
N ALA A 44 6.18 -11.58 -6.81
CA ALA A 44 5.57 -11.57 -8.14
C ALA A 44 6.40 -10.76 -9.13
N GLU A 45 6.94 -9.63 -8.69
CA GLU A 45 7.78 -8.80 -9.55
C GLU A 45 9.08 -9.51 -9.91
N ARG A 46 9.63 -10.27 -8.97
CA ARG A 46 10.82 -11.07 -9.23
C ARG A 46 10.54 -12.16 -10.26
N ASP A 47 9.40 -12.81 -10.14
CA ASP A 47 8.98 -13.84 -11.09
C ASP A 47 8.73 -13.25 -12.47
N ASP A 48 8.12 -12.07 -12.51
CA ASP A 48 7.88 -11.37 -13.77
C ASP A 48 9.19 -11.01 -14.46
N LYS A 49 10.17 -10.57 -13.70
CA LYS A 49 11.49 -10.25 -14.26
C LYS A 49 12.14 -11.48 -14.86
N ARG A 50 12.04 -12.61 -14.19
CA ARG A 50 12.57 -13.88 -14.73
C ARG A 50 11.86 -14.27 -16.01
N ALA A 51 10.54 -14.12 -16.03
CA ALA A 51 9.77 -14.44 -17.24
C ALA A 51 10.14 -13.52 -18.39
N TYR A 52 10.36 -12.25 -18.11
CA TYR A 52 10.79 -11.29 -19.13
C TYR A 52 12.14 -11.70 -19.72
N VAL A 53 13.11 -12.02 -18.86
CA VAL A 53 14.43 -12.46 -19.29
C VAL A 53 14.32 -13.74 -20.13
N GLN A 54 13.47 -14.67 -19.70
CA GLN A 54 13.28 -15.91 -20.45
C GLN A 54 12.70 -15.63 -21.83
N ALA A 55 11.77 -14.69 -21.93
CA ALA A 55 11.21 -14.31 -23.23
C ALA A 55 12.29 -13.77 -24.16
N THR A 56 13.20 -12.93 -23.64
CA THR A 56 14.28 -12.41 -24.48
C THR A 56 15.23 -13.52 -24.93
N ARG A 57 15.45 -14.53 -24.09
CA ARG A 57 16.27 -15.69 -24.46
C ARG A 57 15.60 -16.55 -25.53
N ASP A 58 14.27 -16.56 -25.52
CA ASP A 58 13.50 -17.31 -26.51
C ASP A 58 13.40 -16.61 -27.86
N GLY A 59 14.01 -15.43 -27.97
CA GLY A 59 14.13 -14.75 -29.27
C GLY A 59 13.30 -13.47 -29.37
N TRP A 60 12.55 -13.09 -28.34
CA TRP A 60 11.79 -11.87 -28.39
C TRP A 60 12.69 -10.67 -28.09
N SER A 61 12.59 -9.63 -28.91
CA SER A 61 13.34 -8.39 -28.64
C SER A 61 12.55 -7.50 -27.69
N ALA A 62 13.26 -6.57 -27.04
CA ALA A 62 12.62 -5.63 -26.16
C ALA A 62 11.56 -4.80 -26.89
N ASP A 63 11.86 -4.42 -28.15
CA ASP A 63 10.91 -3.65 -28.96
C ASP A 63 9.66 -4.45 -29.28
N GLU A 64 9.81 -5.72 -29.58
CA GLU A 64 8.66 -6.59 -29.85
C GLU A 64 7.79 -6.74 -28.61
N LEU A 65 8.42 -6.96 -27.46
CA LEU A 65 7.69 -7.07 -26.20
C LEU A 65 6.98 -5.77 -25.86
N LYS A 66 7.61 -4.64 -26.13
CA LYS A 66 6.99 -3.34 -25.93
C LYS A 66 5.76 -3.17 -26.81
N LYS A 67 5.82 -3.61 -28.06
CA LYS A 67 4.68 -3.54 -28.98
C LYS A 67 3.51 -4.38 -28.48
N LEU A 68 3.80 -5.46 -27.76
CA LEU A 68 2.78 -6.31 -27.17
C LEU A 68 2.26 -5.75 -25.84
N GLY A 69 2.81 -4.63 -25.38
CA GLY A 69 2.44 -4.04 -24.10
C GLY A 69 3.15 -4.68 -22.92
N LEU A 70 4.22 -5.43 -23.18
CA LEU A 70 4.91 -6.21 -22.15
C LEU A 70 6.27 -5.60 -21.82
N GLU A 71 6.27 -4.34 -21.43
CA GLU A 71 7.48 -3.69 -20.96
C GLU A 71 7.87 -4.25 -19.59
N PRO A 72 9.16 -4.12 -19.18
CA PRO A 72 9.55 -4.54 -17.84
C PRO A 72 8.68 -3.87 -16.78
N ALA A 73 8.20 -4.65 -15.83
CA ALA A 73 7.28 -4.15 -14.79
C ALA A 73 7.85 -2.97 -14.03
N ALA A 74 9.16 -2.97 -13.76
CA ALA A 74 9.81 -1.90 -13.04
C ALA A 74 9.75 -0.58 -13.79
N ALA A 75 9.95 -0.61 -15.13
CA ALA A 75 9.88 0.59 -15.95
C ALA A 75 8.46 1.13 -16.01
N LYS A 76 7.48 0.24 -16.13
CA LYS A 76 6.07 0.61 -16.18
C LYS A 76 5.64 1.26 -14.86
N ARG A 77 6.07 0.69 -13.75
CA ARG A 77 5.76 1.22 -12.42
C ARG A 77 6.37 2.60 -12.22
N ARG A 78 7.60 2.81 -12.67
CA ARG A 78 8.27 4.10 -12.56
C ARG A 78 7.54 5.18 -13.34
N ARG A 79 7.06 4.86 -14.54
CA ARG A 79 6.31 5.82 -15.34
C ARG A 79 4.99 6.19 -14.69
N THR A 80 4.29 5.23 -14.14
CA THR A 80 3.03 5.48 -13.43
C THR A 80 3.26 6.37 -12.22
N ALA A 81 4.29 6.08 -11.42
CA ALA A 81 4.62 6.88 -10.24
C ALA A 81 4.99 8.31 -10.62
N LYS A 82 5.79 8.47 -11.67
CA LYS A 82 6.18 9.80 -12.14
C LYS A 82 4.98 10.60 -12.63
N ARG A 83 4.07 9.95 -13.33
CA ARG A 83 2.86 10.60 -13.83
C ARG A 83 1.96 11.06 -12.67
N SER A 84 1.78 10.22 -11.66
CA SER A 84 1.00 10.57 -10.49
C SER A 84 1.60 11.76 -9.75
N THR A 85 2.91 11.76 -9.58
CA THR A 85 3.61 12.86 -8.92
C THR A 85 3.44 14.15 -9.71
N GLY A 86 3.54 14.06 -11.02
CA GLY A 86 3.39 15.22 -11.89
C GLY A 86 2.00 15.83 -11.84
N SER A 87 0.98 15.01 -11.69
CA SER A 87 -0.39 15.54 -11.67
C SER A 87 -0.76 16.19 -10.35
N ASP A 88 -0.06 15.88 -9.27
CA ASP A 88 -0.32 16.52 -7.98
C ASP A 88 0.26 17.90 -7.86
N GLN A 89 1.01 18.31 -8.79
CA GLN A 89 1.64 19.59 -8.76
C GLN A 89 0.70 20.65 -9.13
N GLY A 90 -0.14 20.66 -8.69
CA GLY A 90 -0.94 21.77 -9.10
C GLY A 90 -0.82 22.88 -8.15
N SER A 91 0.09 22.18 -7.49
CA SER A 91 0.05 22.30 -6.97
C SER A 91 0.57 22.32 -6.16
N ASP A 92 0.96 22.48 -5.80
CA ASP A 92 1.58 22.15 -5.34
C ASP A 92 2.21 22.12 -4.80
N GLN A 93 2.34 22.52 -4.38
CA GLN A 93 2.99 22.19 -4.16
C GLN A 93 3.30 22.10 -3.72
N ASP A 94 3.09 22.75 -3.25
CA ASP A 94 3.48 22.50 -3.07
C ASP A 94 3.72 22.44 -2.53
N THR A 95 3.69 23.02 -2.10
CA THR A 95 3.97 22.65 -1.83
C THR A 95 4.27 22.57 -1.46
N GLY A 96 4.35 23.59 -1.08
CA GLY A 96 4.66 23.15 -1.02
C GLY A 96 4.95 23.35 -0.56
N THR A 97 4.98 23.94 -0.30
CA THR A 97 5.31 23.90 -0.18
C THR A 97 5.45 24.01 0.20
N SER A 98 5.04 24.52 0.54
CA SER A 98 5.27 24.35 0.55
C SER A 98 5.53 24.49 1.09
N PHE A 99 5.55 25.26 1.16
CA PHE A 99 5.85 25.18 1.39
C PHE A 99 5.98 25.48 1.58
N ALA A 100 5.47 25.97 2.12
CA ALA A 100 5.63 25.94 1.93
C ALA A 100 5.56 26.10 2.09
N ASP A 101 5.46 26.85 2.38
CA ASP A 101 5.40 26.85 2.16
C ASP A 101 5.15 26.83 2.20
N GLN A 102 4.93 27.40 2.63
CA GLN A 102 4.62 27.15 2.33
C GLN A 102 4.35 26.69 2.47
#